data_66bab48724036a3711b0c133d0338d3b
#
_entry.id   66bab48724036a3711b0c133d0338d3b
#
_cell.length_a   1.000
_cell.length_b   1.000
_cell.length_c   1.000
_cell.angle_alpha   90.00
_cell.angle_beta   90.00
_cell.angle_gamma   90.00
#
_symmetry.space_group_name_H-M   'P 1'
#
loop_
_entity.id
_entity.type
_entity.pdbx_description
1 polymer ?
#
loop_
_entity_poly.entity_id
_entity_poly.type
_entity_poly.pdbx_seq_one_letter_code
_entity_poly.pdbx_strand_id
1 'polypeptide(L)'
;MSKDSVSTDMGTKARAMKTLMQTCTNLGSVTQTTILCTNHVYDDPTALFPSIEKNMPGGKSCIYLPSVTVQLARKPIKDDGGKTVDGELAVGQKKYSGVIIRALTRKNRFIKQYLEGEMYLSFAAGLDRYYGLVDLAVGLGAVVQTGATYQLEDGTKLGYYKNWRKDTKLWEETILPKVEERIKDEWSYSNKEEDVPEEVGLENLINENIKEASTDS
;
A
#
# COMPACT_ATOMS: atom_id res chain seq x y z
N MET A 1 -11.73 18.58 37.57
CA MET A 1 -10.70 18.32 36.52
C MET A 1 -11.34 18.68 35.19
N SER A 2 -10.91 19.79 34.63
CA SER A 2 -11.61 20.45 33.51
C SER A 2 -11.40 19.73 32.19
N LYS A 3 -12.46 19.60 31.40
CA LYS A 3 -12.46 19.05 30.03
C LYS A 3 -11.64 19.88 29.02
N ASP A 4 -11.17 21.06 29.42
CA ASP A 4 -10.49 22.02 28.54
C ASP A 4 -9.01 21.72 28.29
N SER A 5 -8.37 20.88 29.11
CA SER A 5 -6.95 20.56 28.96
C SER A 5 -6.65 19.57 27.82
N VAL A 6 -7.61 18.71 27.47
CA VAL A 6 -7.42 17.66 26.46
C VAL A 6 -7.53 18.20 25.03
N SER A 7 -8.42 19.18 24.79
CA SER A 7 -8.59 19.80 23.48
C SER A 7 -7.42 20.68 23.08
N THR A 8 -6.80 21.37 24.05
CA THR A 8 -5.66 22.26 23.85
C THR A 8 -4.40 21.46 23.43
N ASP A 9 -4.20 20.27 23.98
CA ASP A 9 -3.02 19.42 23.69
C ASP A 9 -3.05 18.83 22.25
N MET A 10 -4.22 18.45 21.74
CA MET A 10 -4.34 17.92 20.37
C MET A 10 -3.99 18.95 19.30
N GLY A 11 -4.40 20.20 19.45
CA GLY A 11 -4.05 21.28 18.52
C GLY A 11 -2.56 21.62 18.53
N THR A 12 -1.93 21.57 19.69
CA THR A 12 -0.50 21.84 19.86
C THR A 12 0.36 20.77 19.19
N LYS A 13 0.02 19.49 19.36
CA LYS A 13 0.70 18.36 18.69
C LYS A 13 0.59 18.45 17.17
N ALA A 14 -0.59 18.77 16.64
CA ALA A 14 -0.79 18.89 15.20
C ALA A 14 0.04 20.04 14.61
N ARG A 15 0.15 21.18 15.30
CA ARG A 15 1.01 22.31 14.88
C ARG A 15 2.49 21.93 14.92
N ALA A 16 2.96 21.33 15.99
CA ALA A 16 4.36 20.89 16.11
C ALA A 16 4.73 19.89 15.02
N MET A 17 3.86 18.92 14.74
CA MET A 17 4.07 17.95 13.68
C MET A 17 4.08 18.60 12.30
N LYS A 18 3.19 19.55 12.03
CA LYS A 18 3.20 20.32 10.78
C LYS A 18 4.52 21.07 10.61
N THR A 19 4.99 21.76 11.64
CA THR A 19 6.27 22.50 11.61
C THR A 19 7.43 21.54 11.37
N LEU A 20 7.49 20.40 12.05
CA LEU A 20 8.50 19.38 11.86
C LEU A 20 8.52 18.89 10.39
N MET A 21 7.38 18.52 9.84
CA MET A 21 7.29 18.04 8.45
C MET A 21 7.70 19.12 7.44
N GLN A 22 7.33 20.38 7.66
CA GLN A 22 7.77 21.50 6.83
C GLN A 22 9.29 21.69 6.90
N THR A 23 9.87 21.64 8.09
CA THR A 23 11.33 21.73 8.28
C THR A 23 12.05 20.57 7.57
N CYS A 24 11.55 19.33 7.72
CA CYS A 24 12.09 18.18 7.02
C CYS A 24 12.04 18.36 5.49
N THR A 25 10.90 18.81 4.96
CA THR A 25 10.73 19.05 3.53
C THR A 25 11.71 20.10 3.00
N ASN A 26 11.84 21.23 3.71
CA ASN A 26 12.75 22.30 3.34
C ASN A 26 14.21 21.85 3.42
N LEU A 27 14.59 21.20 4.52
CA LEU A 27 15.94 20.69 4.71
C LEU A 27 16.32 19.67 3.64
N GLY A 28 15.46 18.69 3.39
CA GLY A 28 15.67 17.68 2.35
C GLY A 28 15.84 18.30 0.96
N SER A 29 15.06 19.35 0.64
CA SER A 29 15.16 20.06 -0.62
C SER A 29 16.49 20.82 -0.75
N VAL A 30 16.91 21.53 0.29
CA VAL A 30 18.15 22.32 0.27
C VAL A 30 19.40 21.43 0.26
N THR A 31 19.39 20.36 1.05
CA THR A 31 20.54 19.45 1.18
C THR A 31 20.52 18.30 0.16
N GLN A 32 19.49 18.20 -0.68
CA GLN A 32 19.26 17.08 -1.61
C GLN A 32 19.31 15.72 -0.90
N THR A 33 18.82 15.67 0.35
CA THR A 33 18.85 14.49 1.21
C THR A 33 17.45 13.89 1.33
N THR A 34 17.34 12.57 1.15
CA THR A 34 16.10 11.85 1.40
C THR A 34 15.88 11.69 2.90
N ILE A 35 14.70 12.09 3.38
CA ILE A 35 14.31 11.93 4.78
C ILE A 35 13.20 10.89 4.87
N LEU A 36 13.44 9.82 5.62
CA LEU A 36 12.46 8.76 5.90
C LEU A 36 11.92 8.93 7.32
N CYS A 37 10.61 9.06 7.42
CA CYS A 37 9.90 9.17 8.71
C CYS A 37 8.97 7.98 8.89
N THR A 38 8.89 7.44 10.11
CA THR A 38 7.91 6.44 10.50
C THR A 38 6.89 7.06 11.44
N ASN A 39 5.62 6.65 11.30
CA ASN A 39 4.53 7.12 12.17
C ASN A 39 3.59 5.95 12.46
N HIS A 40 2.79 6.07 13.52
CA HIS A 40 1.73 5.12 13.82
C HIS A 40 0.48 5.41 13.00
N VAL A 41 -0.34 4.37 12.82
CA VAL A 41 -1.69 4.49 12.27
C VAL A 41 -2.69 3.85 13.22
N TYR A 42 -3.92 4.35 13.24
CA TYR A 42 -5.00 3.84 14.06
C TYR A 42 -6.32 3.87 13.30
N ASP A 43 -7.22 2.98 13.70
CA ASP A 43 -8.58 2.96 13.16
C ASP A 43 -9.38 4.15 13.70
N ASP A 44 -10.33 4.63 12.91
CA ASP A 44 -11.31 5.59 13.39
C ASP A 44 -12.36 4.83 14.24
N PRO A 45 -12.42 5.07 15.55
CA PRO A 45 -13.37 4.35 16.40
C PRO A 45 -14.82 4.76 16.17
N THR A 46 -15.06 5.84 15.42
CA THR A 46 -16.40 6.32 15.07
C THR A 46 -16.89 5.86 13.72
N ALA A 47 -16.02 5.28 12.91
CA ALA A 47 -16.38 4.79 11.59
C ALA A 47 -17.25 3.53 11.69
N LEU A 48 -18.42 3.55 11.06
CA LEU A 48 -19.34 2.39 10.96
C LEU A 48 -18.73 1.23 10.17
N PHE A 49 -17.85 1.52 9.23
CA PHE A 49 -17.16 0.53 8.42
C PHE A 49 -15.64 0.72 8.48
N PRO A 50 -14.85 -0.37 8.51
CA PRO A 50 -13.39 -0.28 8.46
C PRO A 50 -12.96 0.41 7.17
N SER A 51 -12.25 1.54 7.30
CA SER A 51 -11.61 2.18 6.16
C SER A 51 -10.27 1.51 5.86
N ILE A 52 -9.95 1.38 4.56
CA ILE A 52 -8.61 0.98 4.11
C ILE A 52 -7.59 2.02 4.56
N GLU A 53 -7.96 3.29 4.54
CA GLU A 53 -7.14 4.38 5.02
C GLU A 53 -7.27 4.55 6.52
N LYS A 54 -6.14 4.46 7.22
CA LYS A 54 -6.06 4.65 8.67
C LYS A 54 -5.72 6.10 9.01
N ASN A 55 -6.19 6.54 10.17
CA ASN A 55 -5.82 7.84 10.71
C ASN A 55 -4.37 7.84 11.23
N MET A 56 -3.73 9.00 11.17
CA MET A 56 -2.37 9.22 11.69
C MET A 56 -2.35 10.29 12.77
N PRO A 57 -1.58 10.11 13.87
CA PRO A 57 -1.29 11.18 14.81
C PRO A 57 -0.58 12.35 14.11
N GLY A 58 -0.87 13.57 14.55
CA GLY A 58 -0.27 14.78 13.97
C GLY A 58 -1.04 15.39 12.81
N GLY A 59 -2.24 14.85 12.51
CA GLY A 59 -3.18 15.41 11.55
C GLY A 59 -2.75 15.18 10.09
N LYS A 60 -3.47 15.82 9.19
CA LYS A 60 -3.33 15.64 7.73
C LYS A 60 -1.97 16.07 7.15
N SER A 61 -1.18 16.86 7.89
CA SER A 61 0.16 17.30 7.45
C SER A 61 1.13 16.13 7.20
N CYS A 62 1.01 15.06 7.99
CA CYS A 62 1.83 13.85 7.81
C CYS A 62 1.52 13.07 6.52
N ILE A 63 0.38 13.34 5.90
CA ILE A 63 0.02 12.75 4.61
C ILE A 63 0.38 13.70 3.46
N TYR A 64 0.07 15.00 3.61
CA TYR A 64 0.17 15.93 2.49
C TYR A 64 1.56 16.53 2.25
N LEU A 65 2.38 16.70 3.30
CA LEU A 65 3.72 17.29 3.15
C LEU A 65 4.74 16.32 2.53
N PRO A 66 4.84 15.03 2.93
CA PRO A 66 5.76 14.09 2.29
C PRO A 66 5.49 13.92 0.80
N SER A 67 6.52 13.61 0.02
CA SER A 67 6.38 13.29 -1.40
C SER A 67 5.72 11.93 -1.62
N VAL A 68 6.00 10.98 -0.75
CA VAL A 68 5.42 9.64 -0.75
C VAL A 68 4.97 9.29 0.66
N THR A 69 3.77 8.73 0.79
CA THR A 69 3.23 8.20 2.05
C THR A 69 2.73 6.79 1.81
N VAL A 70 3.36 5.82 2.48
CA VAL A 70 3.00 4.41 2.40
C VAL A 70 2.46 3.94 3.74
N GLN A 71 1.27 3.38 3.73
CA GLN A 71 0.66 2.73 4.89
C GLN A 71 0.99 1.24 4.86
N LEU A 72 1.47 0.73 5.99
CA LEU A 72 1.78 -0.69 6.14
C LEU A 72 0.77 -1.36 7.08
N ALA A 73 0.27 -2.51 6.68
CA ALA A 73 -0.51 -3.40 7.52
C ALA A 73 0.19 -4.76 7.58
N ARG A 74 0.08 -5.47 8.70
CA ARG A 74 0.72 -6.78 8.87
C ARG A 74 -0.29 -7.85 9.23
N LYS A 75 -0.11 -9.06 8.66
CA LYS A 75 -0.87 -10.26 8.98
C LYS A 75 0.10 -11.38 9.37
N PRO A 76 0.04 -11.90 10.60
CA PRO A 76 0.91 -13.00 11.00
C PRO A 76 0.53 -14.30 10.30
N ILE A 77 1.54 -15.09 9.92
CA ILE A 77 1.38 -16.44 9.34
C ILE A 77 1.78 -17.46 10.38
N LYS A 78 0.89 -18.41 10.63
CA LYS A 78 1.16 -19.54 11.52
C LYS A 78 2.10 -20.55 10.87
N ASP A 79 2.90 -21.21 11.69
CA ASP A 79 3.91 -22.20 11.27
C ASP A 79 3.31 -23.57 10.84
N ASP A 80 2.01 -23.71 10.89
CA ASP A 80 1.30 -24.99 10.77
C ASP A 80 1.30 -25.60 9.37
N GLY A 81 2.05 -25.10 8.40
CA GLY A 81 2.08 -25.69 7.04
C GLY A 81 0.69 -26.04 6.46
N GLY A 82 -0.37 -25.49 7.00
CA GLY A 82 -1.76 -25.79 6.64
C GLY A 82 -2.32 -27.09 7.23
N LYS A 83 -1.60 -27.77 8.12
CA LYS A 83 -2.13 -28.94 8.85
C LYS A 83 -2.44 -28.56 10.29
N THR A 84 -3.70 -28.66 10.66
CA THR A 84 -4.14 -28.78 12.05
C THR A 84 -3.50 -30.03 12.62
N VAL A 85 -2.51 -29.86 13.46
CA VAL A 85 -2.03 -30.93 14.31
C VAL A 85 -2.98 -30.94 15.50
N ASP A 86 -3.80 -32.00 15.61
CA ASP A 86 -4.55 -32.34 16.81
C ASP A 86 -3.53 -32.73 17.92
N GLY A 87 -2.99 -31.72 18.56
CA GLY A 87 -2.14 -31.83 19.73
C GLY A 87 -2.33 -30.56 20.51
N GLU A 88 -2.82 -30.65 21.73
CA GLU A 88 -2.94 -29.57 22.69
C GLU A 88 -1.59 -28.82 22.79
N LEU A 89 -1.47 -27.74 22.06
CA LEU A 89 -0.41 -26.77 22.25
C LEU A 89 -0.65 -26.10 23.59
N ALA A 90 0.29 -26.26 24.50
CA ALA A 90 0.31 -25.58 25.79
C ALA A 90 -0.03 -24.10 25.57
N VAL A 91 -0.95 -23.60 26.39
CA VAL A 91 -1.42 -22.20 26.43
C VAL A 91 -0.21 -21.28 26.33
N GLY A 92 -0.02 -20.58 25.20
CA GLY A 92 1.01 -19.54 25.03
C GLY A 92 1.97 -19.67 23.86
N GLN A 93 2.06 -20.80 23.16
CA GLN A 93 3.01 -20.98 22.06
C GLN A 93 2.34 -21.20 20.70
N LYS A 94 1.71 -20.17 20.16
CA LYS A 94 1.43 -20.13 18.72
C LYS A 94 2.74 -19.85 17.99
N LYS A 95 3.28 -20.86 17.28
CA LYS A 95 4.43 -20.65 16.41
C LYS A 95 4.00 -19.90 15.18
N TYR A 96 4.64 -18.78 14.91
CA TYR A 96 4.48 -18.02 13.67
C TYR A 96 5.77 -18.16 12.85
N SER A 97 5.62 -18.41 11.56
CA SER A 97 6.75 -18.50 10.61
C SER A 97 7.17 -17.16 10.06
N GLY A 98 6.27 -16.20 10.10
CA GLY A 98 6.55 -14.87 9.56
C GLY A 98 5.32 -13.97 9.56
N VAL A 99 5.41 -12.88 8.81
CA VAL A 99 4.31 -11.93 8.58
C VAL A 99 4.21 -11.56 7.11
N ILE A 100 2.99 -11.43 6.60
CA ILE A 100 2.72 -10.73 5.36
C ILE A 100 2.54 -9.26 5.69
N ILE A 101 3.25 -8.41 4.98
CA ILE A 101 3.16 -6.95 5.06
C ILE A 101 2.46 -6.46 3.80
N ARG A 102 1.30 -5.87 3.95
CA ARG A 102 0.59 -5.19 2.87
C ARG A 102 0.95 -3.72 2.90
N ALA A 103 1.42 -3.20 1.78
CA ALA A 103 1.77 -1.80 1.58
C ALA A 103 0.72 -1.15 0.68
N LEU A 104 0.23 0.03 1.08
CA LEU A 104 -0.70 0.86 0.31
C LEU A 104 -0.10 2.25 0.14
N THR A 105 0.08 2.71 -1.08
CA THR A 105 0.48 4.08 -1.39
C THR A 105 -0.69 5.04 -1.21
N ARG A 106 -0.75 5.72 -0.06
CA ARG A 106 -1.80 6.72 0.22
C ARG A 106 -1.56 8.03 -0.52
N LYS A 107 -0.32 8.35 -0.78
CA LYS A 107 0.11 9.51 -1.55
C LYS A 107 1.39 9.19 -2.29
N ASN A 108 1.45 9.60 -3.53
CA ASN A 108 2.66 9.58 -4.33
C ASN A 108 2.64 10.79 -5.28
N ARG A 109 3.76 11.51 -5.40
CA ARG A 109 3.89 12.64 -6.32
C ARG A 109 4.54 12.25 -7.65
N PHE A 110 5.07 11.03 -7.73
CA PHE A 110 5.86 10.58 -8.87
C PHE A 110 5.11 9.58 -9.75
N ILE A 111 4.24 8.77 -9.14
CA ILE A 111 3.46 7.72 -9.79
C ILE A 111 2.02 7.72 -9.27
N LYS A 112 1.14 6.93 -9.88
CA LYS A 112 -0.26 6.77 -9.47
C LYS A 112 -0.36 6.44 -7.97
N GLN A 113 -1.41 6.94 -7.33
CA GLN A 113 -1.72 6.66 -5.91
C GLN A 113 -2.54 5.37 -5.80
N TYR A 114 -2.72 4.91 -4.56
CA TYR A 114 -3.51 3.72 -4.22
C TYR A 114 -2.99 2.41 -4.82
N LEU A 115 -1.70 2.36 -5.14
CA LEU A 115 -1.04 1.11 -5.51
C LEU A 115 -0.84 0.26 -4.27
N GLU A 116 -1.15 -1.03 -4.39
CA GLU A 116 -1.00 -2.01 -3.32
C GLU A 116 0.02 -3.08 -3.70
N GLY A 117 0.73 -3.58 -2.69
CA GLY A 117 1.64 -4.70 -2.84
C GLY A 117 1.78 -5.48 -1.54
N GLU A 118 2.13 -6.73 -1.63
CA GLU A 118 2.39 -7.59 -0.47
C GLU A 118 3.84 -8.04 -0.44
N MET A 119 4.39 -8.11 0.76
CA MET A 119 5.74 -8.62 1.04
C MET A 119 5.67 -9.68 2.13
N TYR A 120 6.48 -10.73 2.03
CA TYR A 120 6.58 -11.73 3.08
C TYR A 120 7.89 -11.58 3.85
N LEU A 121 7.79 -11.39 5.15
CA LEU A 121 8.91 -11.38 6.08
C LEU A 121 8.91 -12.67 6.90
N SER A 122 9.83 -13.58 6.56
CA SER A 122 10.08 -14.79 7.32
C SER A 122 10.89 -14.47 8.57
N PHE A 123 10.53 -15.02 9.73
CA PHE A 123 11.31 -14.83 10.95
C PHE A 123 12.65 -15.59 10.93
N ALA A 124 12.77 -16.61 10.10
CA ALA A 124 14.00 -17.38 9.95
C ALA A 124 14.90 -16.87 8.82
N ALA A 125 14.32 -16.47 7.68
CA ALA A 125 15.06 -16.14 6.45
C ALA A 125 15.06 -14.65 6.08
N GLY A 126 14.29 -13.81 6.80
CA GLY A 126 14.16 -12.39 6.46
C GLY A 126 13.13 -12.15 5.35
N LEU A 127 13.28 -11.05 4.64
CA LEU A 127 12.37 -10.63 3.58
C LEU A 127 12.49 -11.54 2.35
N ASP A 128 11.37 -12.13 1.91
CA ASP A 128 11.31 -12.88 0.65
C ASP A 128 11.31 -11.86 -0.51
N ARG A 129 12.31 -12.00 -1.38
CA ARG A 129 12.57 -11.02 -2.45
C ARG A 129 11.49 -10.99 -3.52
N TYR A 130 10.85 -12.13 -3.78
CA TYR A 130 9.94 -12.30 -4.89
C TYR A 130 8.47 -12.49 -4.48
N TYR A 131 8.20 -12.53 -3.18
CA TYR A 131 6.82 -12.65 -2.70
C TYR A 131 5.98 -11.44 -3.11
N GLY A 132 4.79 -11.69 -3.65
CA GLY A 132 3.90 -10.64 -4.17
C GLY A 132 4.23 -10.17 -5.59
N LEU A 133 5.45 -10.40 -6.08
CA LEU A 133 5.83 -10.00 -7.45
C LEU A 133 5.15 -10.85 -8.52
N VAL A 134 4.72 -12.07 -8.22
CA VAL A 134 4.00 -12.90 -9.18
C VAL A 134 2.65 -12.29 -9.54
N ASP A 135 1.91 -11.81 -8.54
CA ASP A 135 0.60 -11.18 -8.76
C ASP A 135 0.76 -9.88 -9.56
N LEU A 136 1.80 -9.11 -9.26
CA LEU A 136 2.16 -7.93 -10.02
C LEU A 136 2.55 -8.28 -11.48
N ALA A 137 3.39 -9.31 -11.67
CA ALA A 137 3.81 -9.75 -13.01
C ALA A 137 2.63 -10.26 -13.84
N VAL A 138 1.65 -10.91 -13.21
CA VAL A 138 0.40 -11.34 -13.86
C VAL A 138 -0.48 -10.13 -14.17
N GLY A 139 -0.68 -9.23 -13.23
CA GLY A 139 -1.48 -8.02 -13.43
C GLY A 139 -0.95 -7.14 -14.55
N LEU A 140 0.37 -7.03 -14.67
CA LEU A 140 1.05 -6.31 -15.75
C LEU A 140 1.18 -7.15 -17.04
N GLY A 141 0.74 -8.40 -17.07
CA GLY A 141 0.81 -9.28 -18.25
C GLY A 141 2.22 -9.78 -18.62
N ALA A 142 3.24 -9.54 -17.77
CA ALA A 142 4.58 -10.09 -17.99
C ALA A 142 4.62 -11.62 -17.81
N VAL A 143 3.69 -12.14 -17.00
CA VAL A 143 3.42 -13.57 -16.80
C VAL A 143 1.94 -13.80 -17.00
N VAL A 144 1.58 -14.88 -17.69
CA VAL A 144 0.19 -15.29 -17.92
C VAL A 144 -0.13 -16.48 -17.03
N GLN A 145 -1.19 -16.38 -16.25
CA GLN A 145 -1.70 -17.47 -15.43
C GLN A 145 -2.83 -18.20 -16.14
N THR A 146 -2.72 -19.52 -16.23
CA THR A 146 -3.77 -20.39 -16.78
C THR A 146 -4.11 -21.46 -15.75
N GLY A 147 -5.19 -21.23 -15.00
CA GLY A 147 -5.55 -22.07 -13.86
C GLY A 147 -4.45 -22.07 -12.79
N ALA A 148 -3.84 -23.21 -12.50
CA ALA A 148 -2.78 -23.36 -11.49
C ALA A 148 -1.36 -23.25 -12.08
N THR A 149 -1.23 -23.03 -13.36
CA THR A 149 0.05 -22.97 -14.07
C THR A 149 0.32 -21.59 -14.64
N TYR A 150 1.60 -21.31 -14.87
CA TYR A 150 2.09 -20.04 -15.35
C TYR A 150 2.91 -20.22 -16.62
N GLN A 151 2.91 -19.22 -17.46
CA GLN A 151 3.75 -19.12 -18.65
C GLN A 151 4.22 -17.69 -18.85
N LEU A 152 5.34 -17.51 -19.53
CA LEU A 152 5.77 -16.19 -19.97
C LEU A 152 4.89 -15.70 -21.12
N GLU A 153 4.96 -14.41 -21.43
CA GLU A 153 4.24 -13.79 -22.52
C GLU A 153 4.56 -14.45 -23.89
N ASP A 154 5.78 -14.92 -24.08
CA ASP A 154 6.23 -15.62 -25.29
C ASP A 154 5.70 -17.06 -25.42
N GLY A 155 4.89 -17.53 -24.45
CA GLY A 155 4.36 -18.88 -24.40
C GLY A 155 5.26 -19.91 -23.71
N THR A 156 6.43 -19.52 -23.21
CA THR A 156 7.33 -20.42 -22.48
C THR A 156 6.66 -20.88 -21.19
N LYS A 157 6.45 -22.17 -21.03
CA LYS A 157 5.76 -22.76 -19.87
C LYS A 157 6.65 -22.77 -18.63
N LEU A 158 6.20 -22.15 -17.56
CA LEU A 158 6.85 -22.14 -16.25
C LEU A 158 6.31 -23.25 -15.31
N GLY A 159 5.08 -23.71 -15.57
CA GLY A 159 4.39 -24.70 -14.73
C GLY A 159 3.87 -24.08 -13.42
N TYR A 160 3.87 -24.87 -12.34
CA TYR A 160 3.37 -24.44 -11.05
C TYR A 160 4.32 -23.43 -10.39
N TYR A 161 3.80 -22.39 -9.73
CA TYR A 161 4.58 -21.35 -9.05
C TYR A 161 5.66 -21.89 -8.12
N LYS A 162 5.38 -22.95 -7.38
CA LYS A 162 6.35 -23.60 -6.45
C LYS A 162 7.66 -24.03 -7.11
N ASN A 163 7.65 -24.30 -8.41
CA ASN A 163 8.81 -24.83 -9.14
C ASN A 163 9.81 -23.71 -9.50
N TRP A 164 9.33 -22.52 -9.78
CA TRP A 164 10.13 -21.41 -10.27
C TRP A 164 10.19 -20.20 -9.34
N ARG A 165 9.38 -20.17 -8.25
CA ARG A 165 9.33 -19.05 -7.30
C ARG A 165 10.68 -18.62 -6.74
N LYS A 166 11.67 -19.53 -6.66
CA LYS A 166 13.02 -19.30 -6.15
C LYS A 166 14.08 -19.27 -7.24
N ASP A 167 13.71 -19.33 -8.49
CA ASP A 167 14.63 -19.25 -9.61
C ASP A 167 15.06 -17.79 -9.83
N THR A 168 16.17 -17.44 -9.21
CA THR A 168 16.75 -16.09 -9.27
C THR A 168 17.04 -15.64 -10.69
N LYS A 169 17.54 -16.55 -11.55
CA LYS A 169 17.87 -16.20 -12.95
C LYS A 169 16.62 -15.86 -13.73
N LEU A 170 15.58 -16.68 -13.62
CA LEU A 170 14.31 -16.42 -14.29
C LEU A 170 13.71 -15.07 -13.85
N TRP A 171 13.77 -14.78 -12.55
CA TRP A 171 13.27 -13.52 -12.05
C TRP A 171 14.10 -12.34 -12.53
N GLU A 172 15.41 -12.35 -12.32
CA GLU A 172 16.27 -11.20 -12.58
C GLU A 172 16.54 -10.95 -14.06
N GLU A 173 16.66 -12.02 -14.86
CA GLU A 173 17.01 -11.88 -16.26
C GLU A 173 15.78 -11.78 -17.20
N THR A 174 14.61 -12.28 -16.76
CA THR A 174 13.45 -12.38 -17.65
C THR A 174 12.23 -11.64 -17.14
N ILE A 175 11.77 -11.89 -15.90
CA ILE A 175 10.49 -11.37 -15.41
C ILE A 175 10.64 -9.92 -14.95
N LEU A 176 11.59 -9.62 -14.07
CA LEU A 176 11.75 -8.28 -13.50
C LEU A 176 11.99 -7.18 -14.53
N PRO A 177 12.84 -7.35 -15.55
CA PRO A 177 13.01 -6.31 -16.57
C PRO A 177 11.70 -5.94 -17.28
N LYS A 178 10.88 -6.93 -17.61
CA LYS A 178 9.56 -6.71 -18.22
C LYS A 178 8.58 -6.04 -17.27
N VAL A 179 8.57 -6.46 -16.01
CA VAL A 179 7.74 -5.84 -14.98
C VAL A 179 8.14 -4.38 -14.76
N GLU A 180 9.43 -4.07 -14.68
CA GLU A 180 9.93 -2.70 -14.51
C GLU A 180 9.57 -1.79 -15.69
N GLU A 181 9.67 -2.28 -16.92
CA GLU A 181 9.26 -1.56 -18.12
C GLU A 181 7.77 -1.20 -18.06
N ARG A 182 6.92 -2.19 -17.78
CA ARG A 182 5.45 -1.98 -17.71
C ARG A 182 5.00 -1.13 -16.55
N ILE A 183 5.69 -1.21 -15.40
CA ILE A 183 5.45 -0.31 -14.27
C ILE A 183 5.68 1.15 -14.68
N LYS A 184 6.75 1.44 -15.44
CA LYS A 184 7.02 2.80 -15.89
C LYS A 184 5.92 3.32 -16.80
N ASP A 185 5.38 2.47 -17.66
CA ASP A 185 4.35 2.84 -18.62
C ASP A 185 2.96 2.97 -17.96
N GLU A 186 2.62 2.08 -17.04
CA GLU A 186 1.27 2.01 -16.47
C GLU A 186 1.11 2.88 -15.22
N TRP A 187 2.14 2.97 -14.38
CA TRP A 187 2.05 3.70 -13.11
C TRP A 187 2.47 5.16 -13.21
N SER A 188 3.16 5.56 -14.29
CA SER A 188 3.48 6.95 -14.54
C SER A 188 2.21 7.76 -14.77
N TYR A 189 2.21 9.01 -14.33
CA TYR A 189 1.23 9.96 -14.81
C TYR A 189 1.50 10.20 -16.29
N SER A 190 0.62 9.70 -17.15
CA SER A 190 0.70 9.91 -18.59
C SER A 190 -0.43 10.83 -19.03
N ASN A 191 -0.17 11.64 -20.07
CA ASN A 191 -1.19 12.42 -20.76
C ASN A 191 -2.00 11.56 -21.77
N LYS A 192 -2.05 10.23 -21.58
CA LYS A 192 -2.97 9.41 -22.35
C LYS A 192 -4.37 9.87 -21.98
N GLU A 193 -5.17 10.19 -22.97
CA GLU A 193 -6.61 10.37 -22.82
C GLU A 193 -7.19 9.03 -22.35
N GLU A 194 -7.23 8.83 -21.04
CA GLU A 194 -8.04 7.78 -20.45
C GLU A 194 -9.48 8.29 -20.55
N ASP A 195 -10.40 7.44 -21.00
CA ASP A 195 -11.82 7.74 -20.98
C ASP A 195 -12.20 8.20 -19.55
N VAL A 196 -12.49 9.47 -19.43
CA VAL A 196 -13.01 10.02 -18.17
C VAL A 196 -14.34 9.32 -17.93
N PRO A 197 -14.54 8.60 -16.80
CA PRO A 197 -15.81 7.96 -16.55
C PRO A 197 -16.96 8.96 -16.75
N GLU A 198 -17.98 8.60 -17.50
CA GLU A 198 -19.14 9.49 -17.79
C GLU A 198 -19.79 10.03 -16.52
N GLU A 199 -19.65 9.32 -15.39
CA GLU A 199 -20.17 9.72 -14.07
C GLU A 199 -19.47 10.95 -13.47
N VAL A 200 -18.30 11.35 -13.98
CA VAL A 200 -17.54 12.53 -13.50
C VAL A 200 -17.74 13.75 -14.39
N GLY A 201 -18.73 13.72 -15.28
CA GLY A 201 -19.09 14.89 -16.07
C GLY A 201 -19.47 16.08 -15.17
N LEU A 202 -18.85 17.24 -15.43
CA LEU A 202 -19.13 18.50 -14.72
C LEU A 202 -20.63 18.81 -14.61
N GLU A 203 -21.44 18.34 -15.56
CA GLU A 203 -22.90 18.47 -15.57
C GLU A 203 -23.57 17.74 -14.40
N ASN A 204 -23.06 16.58 -13.99
CA ASN A 204 -23.61 15.82 -12.86
C ASN A 204 -23.30 16.52 -11.54
N LEU A 205 -22.09 17.05 -11.37
CA LEU A 205 -21.71 17.83 -10.19
C LEU A 205 -22.49 19.14 -10.07
N ILE A 206 -22.81 19.79 -11.19
CA ILE A 206 -23.62 21.02 -11.20
C ILE A 206 -25.08 20.68 -10.85
N ASN A 207 -25.63 19.59 -11.37
CA ASN A 207 -27.00 19.17 -11.11
C ASN A 207 -27.23 18.69 -9.67
N GLU A 208 -26.24 18.05 -9.03
CA GLU A 208 -26.30 17.69 -7.61
C GLU A 208 -26.30 18.95 -6.73
N ASN A 209 -25.43 19.90 -6.97
CA ASN A 209 -25.37 21.14 -6.22
C ASN A 209 -26.64 22.01 -6.37
N ILE A 210 -27.31 21.98 -7.54
CA ILE A 210 -28.57 22.70 -7.77
C ILE A 210 -29.74 22.01 -7.02
N LYS A 211 -29.73 20.67 -6.93
CA LYS A 211 -30.76 19.92 -6.17
C LYS A 211 -30.64 20.14 -4.66
N GLU A 212 -29.42 20.16 -4.12
CA GLU A 212 -29.21 20.46 -2.69
C GLU A 212 -29.63 21.89 -2.33
N ALA A 213 -29.35 22.88 -3.18
CA ALA A 213 -29.75 24.25 -2.95
C ALA A 213 -31.28 24.50 -3.05
N SER A 214 -32.03 23.59 -3.70
CA SER A 214 -33.49 23.70 -3.85
C SER A 214 -34.28 22.96 -2.75
N THR A 215 -33.63 22.18 -1.90
CA THR A 215 -34.26 21.46 -0.76
C THR A 215 -34.17 22.23 0.56
N ASP A 216 -33.42 23.32 0.64
CA ASP A 216 -33.26 24.19 1.83
C ASP A 216 -34.10 25.49 1.76
N SER A 217 -35.17 25.50 0.97
CA SER A 217 -36.08 26.67 0.84
C SER A 217 -37.47 26.37 1.35
#